data_875ac700b4ee949479f707e7757ad3e5
#
_entry.id   875ac700b4ee949479f707e7757ad3e5
#
_cell.length_a   1.000
_cell.length_b   1.000
_cell.length_c   1.000
_cell.angle_alpha   90.00
_cell.angle_beta   90.00
_cell.angle_gamma   90.00
#
_symmetry.space_group_name_H-M   'P 1'
#
loop_
_entity.id
_entity.type
_entity.pdbx_description
1 polymer ?
#
loop_
_entity_poly.entity_id
_entity_poly.type
_entity_poly.pdbx_seq_one_letter_code
_entity_poly.pdbx_strand_id
1 'polypeptide(L)'
;MKLLVLGASGMAGHTIALYFKERGHEVYAFSRKRFPFCTWIGGDAFDIECLRNVVTTGNYDAIINCIGLLNQFADSVPEKAVYINSYLPHQIVAWLKDTPTRFIQMSTDCVFAGNTGPYDEYSVPDGCSYYDRTKPFIGVCCFINQ
;
A
#
# COMPACT_ATOMS: atom_id res chain seq x y z
N MET A 1 5.24 -5.58 17.95
CA MET A 1 5.78 -4.85 16.79
C MET A 1 5.07 -3.52 16.70
N LYS A 2 5.78 -2.51 16.21
CA LYS A 2 5.22 -1.19 15.89
C LYS A 2 4.94 -1.12 14.39
N LEU A 3 3.67 -0.98 14.01
CA LEU A 3 3.22 -1.09 12.64
C LEU A 3 2.59 0.21 12.16
N LEU A 4 2.86 0.59 10.91
CA LEU A 4 2.15 1.67 10.22
C LEU A 4 1.27 1.07 9.11
N VAL A 5 -0.02 1.34 9.16
CA VAL A 5 -0.97 0.98 8.09
C VAL A 5 -1.34 2.22 7.31
N LEU A 6 -0.87 2.31 6.08
CA LEU A 6 -1.24 3.37 5.15
C LEU A 6 -2.58 3.04 4.49
N GLY A 7 -3.51 3.98 4.48
CA GLY A 7 -4.86 3.76 3.96
C GLY A 7 -5.80 3.04 4.93
N ALA A 8 -5.59 3.21 6.23
CA ALA A 8 -6.34 2.53 7.29
C ALA A 8 -7.86 2.76 7.27
N SER A 9 -8.36 3.81 6.64
CA SER A 9 -9.81 4.05 6.48
C SER A 9 -10.42 3.32 5.28
N GLY A 10 -9.61 2.65 4.44
CA GLY A 10 -10.07 1.80 3.35
C GLY A 10 -10.42 0.38 3.81
N MET A 11 -11.05 -0.42 2.96
CA MET A 11 -11.53 -1.76 3.28
C MET A 11 -10.40 -2.68 3.80
N ALA A 12 -9.34 -2.86 3.05
CA ALA A 12 -8.22 -3.72 3.45
C ALA A 12 -7.46 -3.13 4.65
N GLY A 13 -7.14 -1.83 4.62
CA GLY A 13 -6.41 -1.16 5.69
C GLY A 13 -7.16 -1.19 7.02
N HIS A 14 -8.48 -1.06 7.00
CA HIS A 14 -9.34 -1.16 8.20
C HIS A 14 -9.19 -2.55 8.86
N THR A 15 -9.38 -3.58 8.08
CA THR A 15 -9.30 -4.98 8.56
C THR A 15 -7.90 -5.30 9.10
N ILE A 16 -6.86 -4.90 8.36
CA ILE A 16 -5.46 -5.14 8.74
C ILE A 16 -5.11 -4.40 10.03
N ALA A 17 -5.50 -3.13 10.16
CA ALA A 17 -5.20 -2.35 11.36
C ALA A 17 -5.86 -2.94 12.61
N LEU A 18 -7.14 -3.35 12.51
CA LEU A 18 -7.84 -4.00 13.63
C LEU A 18 -7.23 -5.35 13.98
N TYR A 19 -6.96 -6.17 12.98
CA TYR A 19 -6.37 -7.49 13.17
C TYR A 19 -5.06 -7.46 13.97
N PHE A 20 -4.15 -6.56 13.60
CA PHE A 20 -2.88 -6.44 14.32
C PHE A 20 -3.05 -5.80 15.69
N LYS A 21 -3.95 -4.83 15.83
CA LYS A 21 -4.26 -4.25 17.15
C LYS A 21 -4.79 -5.29 18.14
N GLU A 22 -5.73 -6.13 17.72
CA GLU A 22 -6.30 -7.21 18.54
C GLU A 22 -5.25 -8.22 18.98
N ARG A 23 -4.15 -8.36 18.22
CA ARG A 23 -3.00 -9.21 18.57
C ARG A 23 -1.94 -8.52 19.43
N GLY A 24 -2.24 -7.34 19.96
CA GLY A 24 -1.36 -6.61 20.88
C GLY A 24 -0.21 -5.87 20.21
N HIS A 25 -0.27 -5.64 18.90
CA HIS A 25 0.69 -4.79 18.22
C HIS A 25 0.38 -3.29 18.41
N GLU A 26 1.41 -2.47 18.45
CA GLU A 26 1.27 -1.02 18.42
C GLU A 26 0.99 -0.56 16.98
N VAL A 27 -0.24 -0.14 16.69
CA VAL A 27 -0.67 0.16 15.32
C VAL A 27 -0.92 1.65 15.15
N TYR A 28 -0.23 2.23 14.18
CA TYR A 28 -0.43 3.58 13.66
C TYR A 28 -1.23 3.51 12.37
N ALA A 29 -2.24 4.36 12.25
CA ALA A 29 -3.20 4.36 11.15
C ALA A 29 -3.13 5.68 10.37
N PHE A 30 -2.51 5.67 9.20
CA PHE A 30 -2.45 6.84 8.32
C PHE A 30 -3.64 6.86 7.36
N SER A 31 -4.41 7.93 7.37
CA SER A 31 -5.55 8.09 6.46
C SER A 31 -6.09 9.52 6.46
N ARG A 32 -6.80 9.90 5.38
CA ARG A 32 -7.49 11.19 5.26
C ARG A 32 -8.65 11.35 6.24
N LYS A 33 -9.39 10.27 6.45
CA LYS A 33 -10.52 10.23 7.41
C LYS A 33 -10.02 9.69 8.75
N ARG A 34 -10.50 10.29 9.84
CA ARG A 34 -10.17 9.83 11.19
C ARG A 34 -10.47 8.34 11.36
N PHE A 35 -9.49 7.64 11.95
CA PHE A 35 -9.58 6.23 12.29
C PHE A 35 -9.48 6.05 13.81
N PRO A 36 -10.61 5.83 14.52
CA PRO A 36 -10.64 5.94 15.98
C PRO A 36 -10.09 4.72 16.71
N PHE A 37 -9.79 3.64 15.99
CA PHE A 37 -9.46 2.35 16.60
C PHE A 37 -7.96 2.17 16.92
N CYS A 38 -7.10 2.98 16.33
CA CYS A 38 -5.64 2.94 16.52
C CYS A 38 -5.09 4.36 16.70
N THR A 39 -3.79 4.49 16.92
CA THR A 39 -3.13 5.81 16.90
C THR A 39 -3.22 6.40 15.49
N TRP A 40 -4.11 7.37 15.32
CA TRP A 40 -4.39 7.95 14.01
C TRP A 40 -3.42 9.07 13.66
N ILE A 41 -2.94 9.03 12.42
CA ILE A 41 -2.14 10.07 11.78
C ILE A 41 -2.93 10.55 10.56
N GLY A 42 -3.39 11.81 10.60
CA GLY A 42 -4.12 12.43 9.50
C GLY A 42 -3.19 12.88 8.38
N GLY A 43 -3.52 12.52 7.13
CA GLY A 43 -2.75 12.98 5.98
C GLY A 43 -3.29 12.44 4.65
N ASP A 44 -2.81 13.03 3.56
CA ASP A 44 -3.10 12.60 2.19
C ASP A 44 -1.82 12.04 1.56
N ALA A 45 -1.93 10.96 0.80
CA ALA A 45 -0.81 10.36 0.08
C ALA A 45 -0.25 11.25 -1.06
N PHE A 46 -1.00 12.26 -1.48
CA PHE A 46 -0.52 13.30 -2.40
C PHE A 46 0.30 14.40 -1.71
N ASP A 47 0.22 14.53 -0.38
CA ASP A 47 1.15 15.35 0.40
C ASP A 47 2.41 14.53 0.69
N ILE A 48 3.34 14.61 -0.28
CA ILE A 48 4.54 13.77 -0.29
C ILE A 48 5.45 14.05 0.90
N GLU A 49 5.55 15.29 1.35
CA GLU A 49 6.40 15.67 2.48
C GLU A 49 5.82 15.19 3.81
N CYS A 50 4.51 15.33 4.01
CA CYS A 50 3.81 14.78 5.16
C CYS A 50 4.00 13.25 5.22
N LEU A 51 3.73 12.55 4.12
CA LEU A 51 3.86 11.10 4.08
C LEU A 51 5.30 10.64 4.31
N ARG A 52 6.28 11.29 3.67
CA ARG A 52 7.70 11.00 3.86
C ARG A 52 8.09 11.14 5.34
N ASN A 53 7.72 12.24 5.97
CA ASN A 53 8.00 12.46 7.38
C ASN A 53 7.41 11.34 8.24
N VAL A 54 6.15 10.98 8.04
CA VAL A 54 5.49 9.88 8.78
C VAL A 54 6.23 8.56 8.60
N VAL A 55 6.60 8.21 7.36
CA VAL A 55 7.27 6.95 7.02
C VAL A 55 8.68 6.87 7.62
N THR A 56 9.44 7.97 7.59
CA THR A 56 10.88 7.92 7.94
C THR A 56 11.17 8.22 9.42
N THR A 57 10.27 8.90 10.13
CA THR A 57 10.53 9.30 11.53
C THR A 57 9.88 8.36 12.55
N GLY A 58 8.94 7.54 12.14
CA GLY A 58 8.13 6.73 13.06
C GLY A 58 8.85 5.51 13.65
N ASN A 59 10.01 5.09 13.12
CA ASN A 59 10.75 3.90 13.56
C ASN A 59 9.84 2.66 13.65
N TYR A 60 9.14 2.35 12.56
CA TYR A 60 8.26 1.21 12.47
C TYR A 60 9.02 -0.08 12.18
N ASP A 61 8.57 -1.21 12.76
CA ASP A 61 9.06 -2.53 12.40
C ASP A 61 8.58 -2.95 11.01
N ALA A 62 7.33 -2.56 10.66
CA ALA A 62 6.80 -2.76 9.32
C ALA A 62 5.79 -1.66 8.93
N ILE A 63 5.73 -1.40 7.63
CA ILE A 63 4.76 -0.50 7.00
C ILE A 63 3.94 -1.31 5.99
N ILE A 64 2.62 -1.29 6.12
CA ILE A 64 1.70 -2.00 5.24
C ILE A 64 0.94 -0.96 4.42
N ASN A 65 1.20 -0.92 3.12
CA ASN A 65 0.53 0.02 2.22
C ASN A 65 -0.73 -0.59 1.62
N CYS A 66 -1.88 -0.08 2.07
CA CYS A 66 -3.21 -0.41 1.56
C CYS A 66 -3.81 0.73 0.73
N ILE A 67 -3.02 1.78 0.43
CA ILE A 67 -3.48 2.87 -0.43
C ILE A 67 -3.51 2.37 -1.87
N GLY A 68 -4.59 2.65 -2.57
CA GLY A 68 -4.75 2.35 -3.98
C GLY A 68 -5.93 3.10 -4.57
N LEU A 69 -5.83 3.46 -5.85
CA LEU A 69 -6.93 3.93 -6.68
C LEU A 69 -7.50 2.74 -7.44
N LEU A 70 -8.77 2.44 -7.18
CA LEU A 70 -9.45 1.23 -7.67
C LEU A 70 -10.27 1.52 -8.93
N ASN A 71 -10.32 0.56 -9.85
CA ASN A 71 -11.27 0.44 -10.97
C ASN A 71 -11.64 1.78 -11.62
N GLN A 72 -12.91 2.17 -11.58
CA GLN A 72 -13.44 3.37 -12.23
C GLN A 72 -12.73 4.68 -11.85
N PHE A 73 -12.19 4.78 -10.64
CA PHE A 73 -11.40 5.93 -10.23
C PHE A 73 -10.04 5.95 -10.93
N ALA A 74 -9.41 4.79 -11.14
CA ALA A 74 -8.16 4.69 -11.88
C ALA A 74 -8.35 5.05 -13.36
N ASP A 75 -9.46 4.63 -13.96
CA ASP A 75 -9.78 4.96 -15.35
C ASP A 75 -10.14 6.44 -15.55
N SER A 76 -10.75 7.07 -14.55
CA SER A 76 -11.16 8.49 -14.65
C SER A 76 -10.01 9.48 -14.43
N VAL A 77 -8.95 9.09 -13.72
CA VAL A 77 -7.78 9.94 -13.42
C VAL A 77 -6.48 9.12 -13.51
N PRO A 78 -6.08 8.70 -14.74
CA PRO A 78 -4.98 7.77 -14.96
C PRO A 78 -3.64 8.23 -14.34
N GLU A 79 -3.36 9.54 -14.39
CA GLU A 79 -2.14 10.11 -13.83
C GLU A 79 -2.06 9.92 -12.31
N LYS A 80 -3.19 10.00 -11.60
CA LYS A 80 -3.26 9.73 -10.17
C LYS A 80 -3.16 8.23 -9.86
N ALA A 81 -3.70 7.39 -10.76
CA ALA A 81 -3.56 5.94 -10.63
C ALA A 81 -2.10 5.51 -10.76
N VAL A 82 -1.37 6.02 -11.76
CA VAL A 82 0.07 5.77 -11.92
C VAL A 82 0.84 6.25 -10.68
N TYR A 83 0.54 7.45 -10.20
CA TYR A 83 1.20 7.98 -9.01
C TYR A 83 0.95 7.08 -7.78
N ILE A 84 -0.30 6.81 -7.43
CA ILE A 84 -0.68 6.09 -6.21
C ILE A 84 -0.34 4.59 -6.29
N ASN A 85 -0.65 3.95 -7.41
CA ASN A 85 -0.55 2.49 -7.53
C ASN A 85 0.86 2.01 -7.91
N SER A 86 1.65 2.86 -8.61
CA SER A 86 2.97 2.48 -9.11
C SER A 86 4.09 3.31 -8.46
N TYR A 87 4.08 4.62 -8.63
CA TYR A 87 5.20 5.48 -8.24
C TYR A 87 5.38 5.56 -6.72
N LEU A 88 4.30 5.77 -5.97
CA LEU A 88 4.34 5.96 -4.52
C LEU A 88 4.96 4.76 -3.77
N PRO A 89 4.61 3.51 -4.05
CA PRO A 89 5.27 2.36 -3.43
C PRO A 89 6.78 2.36 -3.64
N HIS A 90 7.26 2.68 -4.85
CA HIS A 90 8.70 2.77 -5.13
C HIS A 90 9.37 3.91 -4.35
N GLN A 91 8.69 5.04 -4.19
CA GLN A 91 9.19 6.14 -3.36
C GLN A 91 9.32 5.72 -1.89
N ILE A 92 8.33 5.01 -1.36
CA ILE A 92 8.39 4.51 0.04
C ILE A 92 9.58 3.55 0.20
N VAL A 93 9.78 2.62 -0.73
CA VAL A 93 10.94 1.72 -0.72
C VAL A 93 12.25 2.50 -0.75
N ALA A 94 12.35 3.52 -1.59
CA ALA A 94 13.54 4.37 -1.68
C ALA A 94 13.83 5.12 -0.35
N TRP A 95 12.80 5.60 0.34
CA TRP A 95 12.96 6.24 1.65
C TRP A 95 13.40 5.27 2.75
N LEU A 96 13.06 3.99 2.62
CA LEU A 96 13.34 2.95 3.61
C LEU A 96 14.62 2.14 3.31
N LYS A 97 15.33 2.45 2.22
CA LYS A 97 16.45 1.65 1.70
C LYS A 97 17.51 1.28 2.75
N ASP A 98 17.84 2.22 3.64
CA ASP A 98 18.89 2.03 4.65
C ASP A 98 18.30 1.88 6.07
N THR A 99 17.06 1.40 6.17
CA THR A 99 16.36 1.19 7.45
C THR A 99 16.02 -0.29 7.64
N PRO A 100 15.85 -0.76 8.89
CA PRO A 100 15.40 -2.12 9.16
C PRO A 100 13.88 -2.31 8.96
N THR A 101 13.16 -1.26 8.59
CA THR A 101 11.71 -1.28 8.43
C THR A 101 11.30 -2.13 7.24
N ARG A 102 10.44 -3.10 7.45
CA ARG A 102 9.86 -3.92 6.37
C ARG A 102 8.74 -3.16 5.68
N PHE A 103 8.73 -3.19 4.35
CA PHE A 103 7.62 -2.61 3.57
C PHE A 103 6.80 -3.72 2.91
N ILE A 104 5.48 -3.70 3.12
CA ILE A 104 4.53 -4.65 2.57
C ILE A 104 3.54 -3.87 1.70
N GLN A 105 3.54 -4.15 0.41
CA GLN A 105 2.60 -3.57 -0.56
C GLN A 105 1.43 -4.51 -0.81
N MET A 106 0.20 -4.03 -0.60
CA MET A 106 -0.98 -4.78 -1.00
C MET A 106 -1.16 -4.75 -2.52
N SER A 107 -1.17 -5.92 -3.14
CA SER A 107 -1.45 -6.11 -4.56
C SER A 107 -2.88 -6.62 -4.78
N THR A 108 -3.19 -7.13 -5.96
CA THR A 108 -4.50 -7.63 -6.38
C THR A 108 -4.33 -8.75 -7.42
N ASP A 109 -5.28 -9.66 -7.47
CA ASP A 109 -5.43 -10.66 -8.53
C ASP A 109 -5.84 -10.06 -9.88
N CYS A 110 -6.44 -8.86 -9.89
CA CYS A 110 -6.80 -8.14 -11.11
C CYS A 110 -5.61 -7.81 -12.03
N VAL A 111 -4.37 -8.01 -11.58
CA VAL A 111 -3.19 -7.92 -12.45
C VAL A 111 -3.21 -8.97 -13.54
N PHE A 112 -4.02 -10.01 -13.39
CA PHE A 112 -4.24 -11.08 -14.35
C PHE A 112 -5.62 -10.98 -15.00
N ALA A 113 -5.69 -11.19 -16.31
CA ALA A 113 -6.96 -11.13 -17.06
C ALA A 113 -7.91 -12.30 -16.78
N GLY A 114 -7.47 -13.37 -16.14
CA GLY A 114 -8.30 -14.50 -15.75
C GLY A 114 -8.55 -15.53 -16.86
N ASN A 115 -7.89 -15.42 -18.01
CA ASN A 115 -8.15 -16.24 -19.20
C ASN A 115 -7.09 -17.33 -19.47
N THR A 116 -5.94 -17.29 -18.77
CA THR A 116 -4.79 -18.18 -19.00
C THR A 116 -4.34 -18.96 -17.75
N GLY A 117 -5.13 -18.91 -16.67
CA GLY A 117 -4.80 -19.56 -15.38
C GLY A 117 -4.64 -21.09 -15.46
N PRO A 118 -4.15 -21.70 -14.39
CA PRO A 118 -3.84 -21.11 -13.09
C PRO A 118 -2.62 -20.20 -13.13
N TYR A 119 -2.62 -19.16 -12.25
CA TYR A 119 -1.54 -18.20 -12.12
C TYR A 119 -0.71 -18.49 -10.87
N ASP A 120 0.57 -18.14 -10.94
CA ASP A 120 1.55 -18.21 -9.87
C ASP A 120 2.38 -16.90 -9.78
N GLU A 121 3.35 -16.86 -8.90
CA GLU A 121 4.23 -15.70 -8.70
C GLU A 121 5.16 -15.39 -9.88
N TYR A 122 5.31 -16.29 -10.83
CA TYR A 122 6.11 -16.14 -12.05
C TYR A 122 5.26 -15.78 -13.27
N SER A 123 3.95 -15.80 -13.12
CA SER A 123 3.03 -15.50 -14.21
C SER A 123 3.13 -14.02 -14.60
N VAL A 124 3.16 -13.77 -15.91
CA VAL A 124 3.24 -12.39 -16.44
C VAL A 124 1.88 -11.72 -16.29
N PRO A 125 1.81 -10.54 -15.63
CA PRO A 125 0.57 -9.77 -15.56
C PRO A 125 0.07 -9.36 -16.94
N ASP A 126 -1.21 -9.63 -17.23
CA ASP A 126 -1.87 -9.41 -18.51
C ASP A 126 -3.20 -8.64 -18.40
N GLY A 127 -3.48 -8.04 -17.25
CA GLY A 127 -4.67 -7.23 -16.99
C GLY A 127 -4.80 -6.04 -17.94
N CYS A 128 -6.03 -5.59 -18.21
CA CYS A 128 -6.33 -4.66 -19.30
C CYS A 128 -6.70 -3.24 -18.86
N SER A 129 -7.29 -3.05 -17.67
CA SER A 129 -7.68 -1.74 -17.15
C SER A 129 -6.48 -0.92 -16.66
N TYR A 130 -6.66 0.39 -16.43
CA TYR A 130 -5.62 1.20 -15.78
C TYR A 130 -5.27 0.69 -14.39
N TYR A 131 -6.26 0.25 -13.63
CA TYR A 131 -6.02 -0.37 -12.33
C TYR A 131 -5.13 -1.60 -12.45
N ASP A 132 -5.49 -2.52 -13.33
CA ASP A 132 -4.78 -3.78 -13.56
C ASP A 132 -3.32 -3.55 -13.99
N ARG A 133 -3.09 -2.52 -14.84
CA ARG A 133 -1.78 -2.19 -15.39
C ARG A 133 -0.90 -1.36 -14.45
N THR A 134 -1.50 -0.59 -13.54
CA THR A 134 -0.72 0.24 -12.60
C THR A 134 -0.26 -0.54 -11.38
N LYS A 135 -0.93 -1.62 -11.00
CA LYS A 135 -0.57 -2.45 -9.85
C LYS A 135 0.64 -3.36 -10.08
N PRO A 136 0.85 -3.98 -11.27
CA PRO A 136 1.98 -4.89 -11.51
C PRO A 136 3.35 -4.21 -11.50
N PHE A 137 3.43 -2.91 -11.73
CA PHE A 137 4.70 -2.17 -11.68
C PHE A 137 5.46 -2.32 -10.35
N ILE A 138 4.82 -2.88 -9.34
CA ILE A 138 5.41 -3.09 -8.00
C ILE A 138 6.00 -4.50 -7.85
N GLY A 139 5.90 -5.34 -8.90
CA GLY A 139 6.17 -6.79 -8.78
C GLY A 139 5.01 -7.52 -8.07
N VAL A 140 4.81 -8.77 -8.39
CA VAL A 140 3.67 -9.57 -7.89
C VAL A 140 3.77 -9.90 -6.40
N CYS A 141 4.85 -9.54 -5.71
CA CYS A 141 5.10 -9.94 -4.34
C CYS A 141 5.52 -8.79 -3.43
N CYS A 142 5.14 -8.93 -2.18
CA CYS A 142 5.61 -8.16 -1.05
C CYS A 142 7.09 -7.82 -1.17
N PHE A 143 7.44 -6.54 -1.35
CA PHE A 143 8.81 -6.10 -1.17
C PHE A 143 9.16 -6.27 0.30
N ILE A 144 9.94 -7.28 0.60
CA ILE A 144 10.66 -7.39 1.86
C ILE A 144 12.03 -6.80 1.55
N ASN A 145 12.37 -5.66 2.15
CA ASN A 145 13.75 -5.22 2.18
C ASN A 145 14.56 -6.33 2.84
N GLN A 146 15.44 -6.96 2.07
CA GLN A 146 16.44 -7.90 2.58
C GLN A 146 17.61 -7.12 3.15
#